data_549a940bf48817a26493b387b70c77c4
#
_entry.id   549a940bf48817a26493b387b70c77c4
#
_cell.length_a   1.000
_cell.length_b   1.000
_cell.length_c   1.000
_cell.angle_alpha   90.00
_cell.angle_beta   90.00
_cell.angle_gamma   90.00
#
_symmetry.space_group_name_H-M   'P 1'
#
loop_
_entity.id
_entity.type
_entity.pdbx_description
1 polymer ?
#
loop_
_entity_poly.entity_id
_entity_poly.type
_entity_poly.pdbx_seq_one_letter_code
_entity_poly.pdbx_strand_id
1 'polypeptide(L)'
;MDFKGKKEVVKAVQNLIGVSADGRDGPITWNAILAELSKKGGPTADGGIADIMVSIARGEIGVSEVDGTNCGPRVNEYKAATWLDPKAAWPWCAAFICWVVREAVEQKDVECKRPQTASAWDFENWAKQQSGKGVELRKPTNEDIKAGDIVVFKFSHIGLAVGDVDASGYVKTVEGNTNG
;
A
#
# COMPACT_ATOMS: atom_id res chain seq x y z
N MET A 1 21.51 10.04 -16.43
CA MET A 1 21.56 9.38 -15.09
C MET A 1 22.89 8.64 -14.96
N ASP A 2 23.63 8.92 -13.90
CA ASP A 2 24.93 8.26 -13.67
C ASP A 2 24.72 6.84 -13.10
N PHE A 3 24.72 5.85 -14.00
CA PHE A 3 24.60 4.42 -13.63
C PHE A 3 25.76 3.93 -12.77
N LYS A 4 26.91 4.59 -12.77
CA LYS A 4 28.08 4.21 -11.97
C LYS A 4 27.82 4.49 -10.48
N GLY A 5 27.24 5.65 -10.17
CA GLY A 5 26.86 6.00 -8.80
C GLY A 5 25.79 5.07 -8.22
N LYS A 6 24.79 4.65 -9.02
CA LYS A 6 23.77 3.70 -8.59
C LYS A 6 24.37 2.34 -8.19
N LYS A 7 25.32 1.82 -8.97
CA LYS A 7 25.98 0.55 -8.68
C LYS A 7 26.76 0.56 -7.38
N GLU A 8 27.47 1.65 -7.08
CA GLU A 8 28.22 1.79 -5.83
C GLU A 8 27.30 1.91 -4.60
N VAL A 9 26.17 2.59 -4.74
CA VAL A 9 25.14 2.63 -3.68
C VAL A 9 24.58 1.23 -3.40
N VAL A 10 24.25 0.47 -4.44
CA VAL A 10 23.76 -0.91 -4.27
C VAL A 10 24.78 -1.78 -3.58
N LYS A 11 26.06 -1.71 -3.94
CA LYS A 11 27.13 -2.44 -3.26
C LYS A 11 27.28 -2.06 -1.79
N ALA A 12 27.19 -0.76 -1.48
CA ALA A 12 27.25 -0.29 -0.10
C ALA A 12 26.11 -0.87 0.74
N VAL A 13 24.90 -0.88 0.20
CA VAL A 13 23.73 -1.51 0.84
C VAL A 13 23.95 -3.03 1.00
N GLN A 14 24.41 -3.73 -0.04
CA GLN A 14 24.67 -5.16 0.02
C GLN A 14 25.71 -5.51 1.10
N ASN A 15 26.77 -4.74 1.23
CA ASN A 15 27.77 -4.90 2.31
C ASN A 15 27.14 -4.68 3.69
N LEU A 16 26.27 -3.66 3.82
CA LEU A 16 25.62 -3.35 5.09
C LEU A 16 24.69 -4.48 5.57
N ILE A 17 24.02 -5.15 4.65
CA ILE A 17 23.05 -6.25 4.93
C ILE A 17 23.68 -7.64 4.84
N GLY A 18 25.00 -7.74 4.61
CA GLY A 18 25.75 -9.01 4.66
C GLY A 18 25.51 -9.95 3.48
N VAL A 19 25.14 -9.43 2.30
CA VAL A 19 25.05 -10.23 1.06
C VAL A 19 26.19 -9.91 0.09
N SER A 20 26.38 -10.75 -0.92
CA SER A 20 27.41 -10.54 -1.94
C SER A 20 27.28 -9.19 -2.64
N ALA A 21 28.31 -8.36 -2.56
CA ALA A 21 28.31 -6.99 -3.09
C ALA A 21 28.64 -6.95 -4.58
N ASP A 22 27.78 -7.49 -5.43
CA ASP A 22 27.94 -7.51 -6.88
C ASP A 22 27.41 -6.23 -7.58
N GLY A 23 26.74 -5.36 -6.83
CA GLY A 23 26.14 -4.12 -7.33
C GLY A 23 24.89 -4.31 -8.18
N ARG A 24 24.24 -5.48 -8.05
CA ARG A 24 22.97 -5.79 -8.70
C ARG A 24 21.83 -5.74 -7.69
N ASP A 25 20.78 -5.01 -8.00
CA ASP A 25 19.57 -4.88 -7.19
C ASP A 25 18.55 -6.01 -7.46
N GLY A 26 19.05 -7.24 -7.42
CA GLY A 26 18.23 -8.45 -7.68
C GLY A 26 17.47 -8.96 -6.45
N PRO A 27 16.69 -10.05 -6.62
CA PRO A 27 15.86 -10.64 -5.55
C PRO A 27 16.63 -10.95 -4.26
N ILE A 28 17.90 -11.36 -4.33
CA ILE A 28 18.72 -11.67 -3.16
C ILE A 28 18.97 -10.41 -2.33
N THR A 29 19.30 -9.29 -2.97
CA THR A 29 19.51 -8.00 -2.29
C THR A 29 18.22 -7.51 -1.65
N TRP A 30 17.10 -7.58 -2.37
CA TRP A 30 15.80 -7.15 -1.86
C TRP A 30 15.31 -8.01 -0.71
N ASN A 31 15.43 -9.34 -0.79
CA ASN A 31 15.05 -10.24 0.28
C ASN A 31 15.89 -10.00 1.56
N ALA A 32 17.18 -9.72 1.42
CA ALA A 32 18.03 -9.40 2.56
C ALA A 32 17.69 -8.02 3.18
N ILE A 33 17.37 -7.01 2.37
CA ILE A 33 16.86 -5.72 2.84
C ILE A 33 15.56 -5.91 3.63
N LEU A 34 14.61 -6.67 3.10
CA LEU A 34 13.35 -6.98 3.77
C LEU A 34 13.57 -7.71 5.10
N ALA A 35 14.50 -8.67 5.15
CA ALA A 35 14.86 -9.38 6.37
C ALA A 35 15.45 -8.46 7.44
N GLU A 36 16.34 -7.52 7.06
CA GLU A 36 16.90 -6.54 8.00
C GLU A 36 15.86 -5.51 8.48
N LEU A 37 14.98 -5.06 7.59
CA LEU A 37 13.87 -4.18 7.97
C LEU A 37 12.92 -4.88 8.95
N SER A 38 12.66 -6.17 8.76
CA SER A 38 11.85 -6.98 9.67
C SER A 38 12.43 -7.07 11.08
N LYS A 39 13.76 -7.20 11.21
CA LYS A 39 14.46 -7.20 12.51
C LYS A 39 14.32 -5.86 13.26
N LYS A 40 14.11 -4.76 12.54
CA LYS A 40 13.95 -3.41 13.10
C LYS A 40 12.49 -2.97 13.30
N GLY A 41 11.55 -3.91 13.29
CA GLY A 41 10.12 -3.63 13.40
C GLY A 41 9.47 -3.18 12.09
N GLY A 42 10.14 -3.41 10.95
CA GLY A 42 9.50 -3.38 9.63
C GLY A 42 8.60 -4.60 9.43
N PRO A 43 7.75 -4.60 8.36
CA PRO A 43 6.82 -5.69 8.13
C PRO A 43 7.58 -7.01 7.99
N THR A 44 7.29 -7.96 8.86
CA THR A 44 7.82 -9.31 8.77
C THR A 44 7.14 -10.03 7.61
N ALA A 45 7.88 -10.89 6.90
CA ALA A 45 7.28 -11.82 5.93
C ALA A 45 6.22 -12.74 6.59
N ASP A 46 6.22 -12.76 7.91
CA ASP A 46 5.28 -13.46 8.80
C ASP A 46 4.16 -12.55 9.32
N GLY A 47 4.18 -11.26 8.96
CA GLY A 47 3.13 -10.30 9.31
C GLY A 47 1.77 -10.66 8.69
N GLY A 48 0.70 -10.23 9.36
CA GLY A 48 -0.65 -10.33 8.82
C GLY A 48 -0.81 -9.54 7.51
N ILE A 49 -1.89 -9.76 6.79
CA ILE A 49 -2.18 -9.02 5.55
C ILE A 49 -2.22 -7.49 5.81
N ALA A 50 -2.63 -7.07 7.00
CA ALA A 50 -2.62 -5.68 7.44
C ALA A 50 -1.21 -5.07 7.41
N ASP A 51 -0.22 -5.78 7.95
CA ASP A 51 1.18 -5.31 7.97
C ASP A 51 1.76 -5.19 6.56
N ILE A 52 1.42 -6.14 5.69
CA ILE A 52 1.83 -6.13 4.29
C ILE A 52 1.20 -4.93 3.58
N MET A 53 -0.09 -4.68 3.76
CA MET A 53 -0.80 -3.52 3.20
C MET A 53 -0.16 -2.20 3.65
N VAL A 54 0.16 -2.07 4.94
CA VAL A 54 0.83 -0.88 5.49
C VAL A 54 2.20 -0.67 4.85
N SER A 55 2.97 -1.74 4.69
CA SER A 55 4.28 -1.68 4.05
C SER A 55 4.21 -1.22 2.61
N ILE A 56 3.30 -1.83 1.83
CA ILE A 56 3.07 -1.49 0.43
C ILE A 56 2.66 -0.03 0.30
N ALA A 57 1.67 0.40 1.09
CA ALA A 57 1.17 1.78 1.03
C ALA A 57 2.25 2.81 1.38
N ARG A 58 3.07 2.55 2.40
CA ARG A 58 4.19 3.43 2.77
C ARG A 58 5.25 3.53 1.68
N GLY A 59 5.48 2.46 0.93
CA GLY A 59 6.41 2.45 -0.20
C GLY A 59 5.99 3.36 -1.36
N GLU A 60 4.72 3.75 -1.43
CA GLU A 60 4.16 4.59 -2.48
C GLU A 60 4.06 6.08 -2.10
N ILE A 61 4.47 6.45 -0.88
CA ILE A 61 4.47 7.86 -0.46
C ILE A 61 5.36 8.69 -1.39
N GLY A 62 4.81 9.78 -1.92
CA GLY A 62 5.49 10.66 -2.87
C GLY A 62 5.16 10.35 -4.34
N VAL A 63 4.38 9.30 -4.62
CA VAL A 63 3.83 9.10 -5.97
C VAL A 63 2.76 10.17 -6.22
N SER A 64 2.86 10.84 -7.35
CA SER A 64 1.90 11.85 -7.81
C SER A 64 1.46 11.58 -9.24
N GLU A 65 0.31 12.11 -9.59
CA GLU A 65 -0.16 12.17 -10.96
C GLU A 65 0.63 13.17 -11.80
N VAL A 66 0.52 13.07 -13.11
CA VAL A 66 1.16 14.01 -14.02
C VAL A 66 0.22 15.20 -14.26
N ASP A 67 0.68 16.40 -13.94
CA ASP A 67 0.02 17.67 -14.27
C ASP A 67 -1.46 17.77 -13.84
N GLY A 68 -1.84 17.18 -12.71
CA GLY A 68 -3.22 17.24 -12.21
C GLY A 68 -4.24 16.49 -13.07
N THR A 69 -3.79 15.50 -13.86
CA THR A 69 -4.64 14.79 -14.84
C THR A 69 -5.31 13.54 -14.31
N ASN A 70 -5.13 13.18 -13.04
CA ASN A 70 -5.47 11.87 -12.49
C ASN A 70 -4.83 10.70 -13.26
N CYS A 71 -3.73 10.93 -13.97
CA CYS A 71 -3.01 9.97 -14.77
C CYS A 71 -1.50 10.03 -14.52
N GLY A 72 -0.81 8.97 -14.87
CA GLY A 72 0.64 8.87 -14.76
C GLY A 72 1.02 7.38 -14.74
N PRO A 73 2.27 7.03 -15.05
CA PRO A 73 2.66 5.62 -15.15
C PRO A 73 2.24 4.81 -13.91
N ARG A 74 2.59 5.27 -12.71
CA ARG A 74 2.25 4.57 -11.46
C ARG A 74 0.77 4.66 -11.09
N VAL A 75 0.13 5.82 -11.27
CA VAL A 75 -1.30 6.02 -11.04
C VAL A 75 -2.15 5.11 -11.94
N ASN A 76 -1.71 4.90 -13.19
CA ASN A 76 -2.40 3.97 -14.09
C ASN A 76 -2.29 2.51 -13.64
N GLU A 77 -1.19 2.12 -12.98
CA GLU A 77 -1.07 0.79 -12.37
C GLU A 77 -2.06 0.61 -11.22
N TYR A 78 -2.28 1.63 -10.37
CA TYR A 78 -3.32 1.58 -9.35
C TYR A 78 -4.70 1.41 -9.98
N LYS A 79 -5.01 2.20 -11.00
CA LYS A 79 -6.30 2.11 -11.72
C LYS A 79 -6.53 0.77 -12.39
N ALA A 80 -5.47 0.09 -12.86
CA ALA A 80 -5.56 -1.26 -13.42
C ALA A 80 -5.94 -2.33 -12.38
N ALA A 81 -5.95 -2.02 -11.10
CA ALA A 81 -6.49 -2.90 -10.06
C ALA A 81 -8.03 -2.85 -9.95
N THR A 82 -8.68 -1.93 -10.67
CA THR A 82 -10.13 -1.77 -10.75
C THR A 82 -10.66 -2.25 -12.10
N TRP A 83 -11.97 -2.14 -12.29
CA TRP A 83 -12.64 -2.41 -13.57
C TRP A 83 -12.62 -1.21 -14.54
N LEU A 84 -12.07 -0.05 -14.12
CA LEU A 84 -12.00 1.15 -14.93
C LEU A 84 -10.87 1.09 -15.96
N ASP A 85 -11.04 1.86 -17.03
CA ASP A 85 -9.94 2.15 -17.95
C ASP A 85 -8.79 2.87 -17.20
N PRO A 86 -7.60 2.25 -17.08
CA PRO A 86 -6.50 2.83 -16.33
C PRO A 86 -5.93 4.11 -16.97
N LYS A 87 -6.26 4.40 -18.22
CA LYS A 87 -5.81 5.62 -18.94
C LYS A 87 -6.79 6.77 -18.84
N ALA A 88 -8.01 6.54 -18.36
CA ALA A 88 -9.00 7.59 -18.20
C ALA A 88 -8.72 8.44 -16.95
N ALA A 89 -9.13 9.71 -16.97
CA ALA A 89 -8.84 10.72 -15.94
C ALA A 89 -9.79 10.60 -14.73
N TRP A 90 -9.84 9.45 -14.10
CA TRP A 90 -10.65 9.20 -12.92
C TRP A 90 -9.89 9.50 -11.63
N PRO A 91 -10.56 9.97 -10.57
CA PRO A 91 -10.02 10.01 -9.21
C PRO A 91 -9.53 8.62 -8.79
N TRP A 92 -8.35 8.53 -8.19
CA TRP A 92 -7.68 7.26 -7.97
C TRP A 92 -7.49 6.85 -6.50
N CYS A 93 -8.16 7.53 -5.55
CA CYS A 93 -8.07 7.16 -4.13
C CYS A 93 -8.51 5.71 -3.87
N ALA A 94 -9.68 5.30 -4.38
CA ALA A 94 -10.17 3.94 -4.24
C ALA A 94 -9.35 2.93 -5.07
N ALA A 95 -8.86 3.35 -6.24
CA ALA A 95 -8.01 2.52 -7.07
C ALA A 95 -6.67 2.21 -6.39
N PHE A 96 -6.08 3.18 -5.69
CA PHE A 96 -4.90 2.97 -4.87
C PHE A 96 -5.12 1.89 -3.81
N ILE A 97 -6.21 1.96 -3.05
CA ILE A 97 -6.53 0.94 -2.05
C ILE A 97 -6.80 -0.43 -2.68
N CYS A 98 -7.50 -0.49 -3.83
CA CYS A 98 -7.68 -1.75 -4.58
C CYS A 98 -6.34 -2.36 -4.99
N TRP A 99 -5.39 -1.53 -5.42
CA TRP A 99 -4.04 -1.95 -5.79
C TRP A 99 -3.28 -2.45 -4.55
N VAL A 100 -3.27 -1.72 -3.43
CA VAL A 100 -2.62 -2.15 -2.19
C VAL A 100 -3.15 -3.50 -1.72
N VAL A 101 -4.48 -3.70 -1.73
CA VAL A 101 -5.09 -4.99 -1.37
C VAL A 101 -4.67 -6.09 -2.34
N ARG A 102 -4.63 -5.82 -3.66
CA ARG A 102 -4.18 -6.79 -4.67
C ARG A 102 -2.77 -7.27 -4.39
N GLU A 103 -1.83 -6.35 -4.25
CA GLU A 103 -0.42 -6.68 -4.01
C GLU A 103 -0.24 -7.46 -2.69
N ALA A 104 -0.99 -7.07 -1.63
CA ALA A 104 -0.91 -7.75 -0.35
C ALA A 104 -1.47 -9.18 -0.40
N VAL A 105 -2.59 -9.39 -1.09
CA VAL A 105 -3.21 -10.71 -1.29
C VAL A 105 -2.29 -11.62 -2.11
N GLU A 106 -1.71 -11.09 -3.19
CA GLU A 106 -0.77 -11.82 -4.04
C GLU A 106 0.52 -12.16 -3.27
N GLN A 107 1.07 -11.22 -2.50
CA GLN A 107 2.27 -11.46 -1.69
C GLN A 107 2.05 -12.49 -0.57
N LYS A 108 0.86 -12.50 0.04
CA LYS A 108 0.53 -13.43 1.14
C LYS A 108 0.04 -14.79 0.62
N ASP A 109 -0.24 -14.92 -0.69
CA ASP A 109 -0.82 -16.10 -1.32
C ASP A 109 -2.09 -16.57 -0.62
N VAL A 110 -3.01 -15.63 -0.39
CA VAL A 110 -4.31 -15.91 0.23
C VAL A 110 -5.45 -15.77 -0.75
N GLU A 111 -6.41 -16.66 -0.69
CA GLU A 111 -7.64 -16.54 -1.46
C GLU A 111 -8.53 -15.45 -0.86
N CYS A 112 -8.69 -14.34 -1.57
CA CYS A 112 -9.55 -13.24 -1.18
C CYS A 112 -10.27 -12.66 -2.39
N LYS A 113 -11.58 -12.49 -2.27
CA LYS A 113 -12.34 -11.72 -3.25
C LYS A 113 -12.09 -10.22 -3.02
N ARG A 114 -10.98 -9.73 -3.55
CA ARG A 114 -10.51 -8.35 -3.37
C ARG A 114 -11.49 -7.33 -3.96
N PRO A 115 -11.50 -6.09 -3.45
CA PRO A 115 -12.27 -5.01 -4.07
C PRO A 115 -11.67 -4.64 -5.43
N GLN A 116 -12.53 -4.23 -6.37
CA GLN A 116 -12.14 -3.81 -7.73
C GLN A 116 -12.85 -2.52 -8.14
N THR A 117 -13.36 -1.77 -7.18
CA THR A 117 -14.15 -0.57 -7.41
C THR A 117 -13.30 0.70 -7.45
N ALA A 118 -13.74 1.69 -8.21
CA ALA A 118 -13.19 3.05 -8.19
C ALA A 118 -13.97 4.01 -7.27
N SER A 119 -15.01 3.53 -6.61
CA SER A 119 -15.83 4.31 -5.69
C SER A 119 -15.45 3.99 -4.24
N ALA A 120 -15.12 5.01 -3.45
CA ALA A 120 -14.87 4.86 -2.02
C ALA A 120 -16.08 4.26 -1.28
N TRP A 121 -17.30 4.66 -1.68
CA TRP A 121 -18.54 4.17 -1.07
C TRP A 121 -18.82 2.69 -1.32
N ASP A 122 -18.35 2.14 -2.43
CA ASP A 122 -18.56 0.72 -2.75
C ASP A 122 -17.74 -0.21 -1.85
N PHE A 123 -16.70 0.30 -1.18
CA PHE A 123 -15.94 -0.48 -0.19
C PHE A 123 -16.80 -0.92 0.99
N GLU A 124 -17.77 -0.11 1.41
CA GLU A 124 -18.73 -0.52 2.44
C GLU A 124 -19.56 -1.72 1.97
N ASN A 125 -20.05 -1.69 0.73
CA ASN A 125 -20.80 -2.80 0.14
C ASN A 125 -19.94 -4.05 -0.05
N TRP A 126 -18.70 -3.88 -0.50
CA TRP A 126 -17.75 -4.98 -0.60
C TRP A 126 -17.48 -5.61 0.77
N ALA A 127 -17.23 -4.81 1.81
CA ALA A 127 -16.99 -5.30 3.16
C ALA A 127 -18.19 -6.09 3.71
N LYS A 128 -19.41 -5.59 3.50
CA LYS A 128 -20.65 -6.32 3.86
C LYS A 128 -20.74 -7.68 3.19
N GLN A 129 -20.40 -7.77 1.89
CA GLN A 129 -20.41 -9.03 1.13
C GLN A 129 -19.33 -10.02 1.56
N GLN A 130 -18.21 -9.52 2.12
CA GLN A 130 -17.11 -10.33 2.62
C GLN A 130 -17.17 -10.58 4.14
N SER A 131 -18.21 -10.11 4.82
CA SER A 131 -18.39 -10.30 6.26
C SER A 131 -18.39 -11.79 6.61
N GLY A 132 -17.64 -12.16 7.66
CA GLY A 132 -17.41 -13.56 8.03
C GLY A 132 -16.40 -14.32 7.16
N LYS A 133 -15.77 -13.66 6.18
CA LYS A 133 -14.73 -14.23 5.29
C LYS A 133 -13.39 -13.50 5.48
N GLY A 134 -13.06 -13.10 6.70
CA GLY A 134 -11.84 -12.39 7.02
C GLY A 134 -11.91 -10.88 6.86
N VAL A 135 -13.06 -10.33 6.47
CA VAL A 135 -13.32 -8.89 6.41
C VAL A 135 -14.38 -8.53 7.46
N GLU A 136 -14.12 -7.49 8.22
CA GLU A 136 -15.03 -6.92 9.20
C GLU A 136 -15.37 -5.48 8.83
N LEU A 137 -16.66 -5.14 8.78
CA LEU A 137 -17.13 -3.77 8.65
C LEU A 137 -17.46 -3.23 10.03
N ARG A 138 -16.71 -2.24 10.48
CA ARG A 138 -16.93 -1.56 11.75
C ARG A 138 -17.39 -0.12 11.51
N LYS A 139 -18.19 0.39 12.45
CA LYS A 139 -18.39 1.85 12.59
C LYS A 139 -17.48 2.28 13.73
N PRO A 140 -16.29 2.78 13.43
CA PRO A 140 -15.33 3.05 14.48
C PRO A 140 -15.83 4.17 15.38
N THR A 141 -15.66 3.95 16.68
CA THR A 141 -15.29 5.04 17.57
C THR A 141 -13.83 5.37 17.26
N ASN A 142 -13.38 6.59 17.51
CA ASN A 142 -12.00 7.01 17.18
C ASN A 142 -10.92 6.13 17.85
N GLU A 143 -11.27 5.26 18.78
CA GLU A 143 -10.35 4.40 19.54
C GLU A 143 -10.09 3.05 18.89
N ASP A 144 -10.90 2.66 17.88
CA ASP A 144 -10.90 1.29 17.35
C ASP A 144 -10.08 1.11 16.06
N ILE A 145 -9.61 2.21 15.44
CA ILE A 145 -8.86 2.15 14.18
C ILE A 145 -7.45 1.62 14.45
N LYS A 146 -7.04 0.62 13.69
CA LYS A 146 -5.74 -0.04 13.77
C LYS A 146 -4.97 0.10 12.45
N ALA A 147 -3.66 -0.03 12.54
CA ALA A 147 -2.82 -0.13 11.35
C ALA A 147 -3.33 -1.25 10.42
N GLY A 148 -3.47 -0.94 9.13
CA GLY A 148 -4.03 -1.84 8.13
C GLY A 148 -5.54 -1.75 7.92
N ASP A 149 -6.26 -0.96 8.73
CA ASP A 149 -7.67 -0.69 8.48
C ASP A 149 -7.86 0.22 7.26
N ILE A 150 -8.80 -0.15 6.40
CA ILE A 150 -9.26 0.70 5.30
C ILE A 150 -10.30 1.68 5.85
N VAL A 151 -10.04 2.98 5.75
CA VAL A 151 -10.89 4.05 6.28
C VAL A 151 -11.65 4.71 5.14
N VAL A 152 -12.98 4.62 5.17
CA VAL A 152 -13.87 5.31 4.22
C VAL A 152 -14.38 6.58 4.88
N PHE A 153 -14.05 7.72 4.30
CA PHE A 153 -14.43 9.03 4.82
C PHE A 153 -15.82 9.45 4.32
N LYS A 154 -16.53 10.25 5.10
CA LYS A 154 -17.89 10.73 4.75
C LYS A 154 -17.96 11.65 3.52
N PHE A 155 -16.82 12.19 3.09
CA PHE A 155 -16.71 13.08 1.93
C PHE A 155 -16.25 12.36 0.65
N SER A 156 -16.60 11.10 0.49
CA SER A 156 -16.28 10.29 -0.71
C SER A 156 -14.78 10.12 -0.96
N HIS A 157 -14.03 9.82 0.10
CA HIS A 157 -12.61 9.56 0.05
C HIS A 157 -12.27 8.30 0.83
N ILE A 158 -11.08 7.74 0.63
CA ILE A 158 -10.65 6.49 1.24
C ILE A 158 -9.13 6.50 1.43
N GLY A 159 -8.69 5.92 2.54
CA GLY A 159 -7.29 5.75 2.88
C GLY A 159 -7.01 4.46 3.62
N LEU A 160 -5.75 4.18 3.86
CA LEU A 160 -5.28 3.09 4.70
C LEU A 160 -4.68 3.66 5.97
N ALA A 161 -5.15 3.23 7.13
CA ALA A 161 -4.51 3.54 8.41
C ALA A 161 -3.13 2.87 8.47
N VAL A 162 -2.10 3.63 8.76
CA VAL A 162 -0.71 3.12 8.85
C VAL A 162 -0.16 3.17 10.27
N GLY A 163 -1.00 3.40 11.23
CA GLY A 163 -0.76 3.35 12.66
C GLY A 163 -2.08 3.24 13.40
N ASP A 164 -2.02 2.86 14.66
CA ASP A 164 -3.15 2.90 15.55
C ASP A 164 -3.51 4.35 15.90
N VAL A 165 -4.68 4.57 16.45
CA VAL A 165 -5.07 5.89 16.98
C VAL A 165 -4.11 6.29 18.10
N ASP A 166 -3.59 7.50 18.03
CA ASP A 166 -2.69 8.03 19.05
C ASP A 166 -3.44 8.56 20.28
N ALA A 167 -2.69 8.95 21.30
CA ALA A 167 -3.27 9.46 22.56
C ALA A 167 -4.10 10.75 22.40
N SER A 168 -3.98 11.43 21.26
CA SER A 168 -4.75 12.64 20.91
C SER A 168 -5.98 12.33 20.05
N GLY A 169 -6.25 11.05 19.76
CA GLY A 169 -7.38 10.61 18.95
C GLY A 169 -7.15 10.73 17.44
N TYR A 170 -5.92 10.90 16.99
CA TYR A 170 -5.58 10.96 15.56
C TYR A 170 -5.03 9.63 15.05
N VAL A 171 -5.32 9.33 13.80
CA VAL A 171 -4.73 8.22 13.06
C VAL A 171 -3.97 8.74 11.84
N LYS A 172 -2.80 8.17 11.58
CA LYS A 172 -2.05 8.44 10.35
C LYS A 172 -2.55 7.53 9.25
N THR A 173 -2.83 8.13 8.10
CA THR A 173 -3.26 7.42 6.90
C THR A 173 -2.27 7.61 5.75
N VAL A 174 -2.28 6.69 4.80
CA VAL A 174 -1.72 6.86 3.45
C VAL A 174 -2.89 6.83 2.48
N GLU A 175 -2.96 7.82 1.64
CA GLU A 175 -4.10 8.09 0.78
C GLU A 175 -3.63 8.37 -0.64
N GLY A 176 -4.39 7.94 -1.62
CA GLY A 176 -4.19 8.31 -3.02
C GLY A 176 -5.06 9.52 -3.39
N ASN A 177 -4.65 10.28 -4.40
CA ASN A 177 -5.43 11.41 -4.92
C ASN A 177 -5.77 12.49 -3.87
N THR A 178 -4.79 12.82 -3.06
CA THR A 178 -4.86 13.95 -2.10
C THR A 178 -3.92 15.06 -2.53
N ASN A 179 -4.14 16.25 -1.99
CA ASN A 179 -3.28 17.41 -2.24
C ASN A 179 -2.00 17.39 -1.37
N GLY A 180 -1.34 16.24 -1.30
CA GLY A 180 0.02 16.04 -0.78
C GLY A 180 0.18 16.15 0.71
#